data_a4f9eeb2fa85813a482fad630db59092
#
_entry.id   a4f9eeb2fa85813a482fad630db59092
#
_cell.length_a   1.000
_cell.length_b   1.000
_cell.length_c   1.000
_cell.angle_alpha   90.00
_cell.angle_beta   90.00
_cell.angle_gamma   90.00
#
_symmetry.space_group_name_H-M   'P 1'
#
loop_
_entity.id
_entity.type
_entity.pdbx_description
1 polymer ?
#
loop_
_entity_poly.entity_id
_entity_poly.type
_entity_poly.pdbx_seq_one_letter_code
_entity_poly.pdbx_strand_id
1 'polypeptide(L)'
;MKRPTRRQILYCIGAVALAISPFLLTEVMQNKPGVTGDLVAPAADQKRQSGGWVYGSRGARFTIVEYADMECPYCKDYFPQLKAWVDQHSDVNLQWHHLPLPMHEPAASYEARWAECAGIERGNDAFW
;
A
#
# COMPACT_ATOMS: atom_id res chain seq x y z
N MET A 1 -21.38 -36.49 -8.70
CA MET A 1 -20.34 -35.95 -9.58
C MET A 1 -19.12 -36.88 -9.54
N LYS A 2 -18.75 -37.53 -10.67
CA LYS A 2 -17.61 -38.46 -10.75
C LYS A 2 -16.32 -37.65 -10.90
N ARG A 3 -15.32 -37.90 -10.04
CA ARG A 3 -13.98 -37.26 -10.14
C ARG A 3 -13.29 -37.72 -11.42
N PRO A 4 -12.62 -36.82 -12.16
CA PRO A 4 -11.88 -37.19 -13.37
C PRO A 4 -10.71 -38.11 -13.02
N THR A 5 -10.45 -39.10 -13.88
CA THR A 5 -9.38 -40.07 -13.70
C THR A 5 -8.02 -39.43 -14.06
N ARG A 6 -6.91 -39.95 -13.47
CA ARG A 6 -5.55 -39.48 -13.74
C ARG A 6 -5.20 -39.36 -15.24
N ARG A 7 -5.76 -40.27 -16.08
CA ARG A 7 -5.59 -40.21 -17.53
C ARG A 7 -6.25 -39.00 -18.17
N GLN A 8 -7.45 -38.61 -17.70
CA GLN A 8 -8.17 -37.44 -18.23
C GLN A 8 -7.44 -36.12 -17.86
N ILE A 9 -6.82 -36.07 -16.69
CA ILE A 9 -6.01 -34.89 -16.26
C ILE A 9 -4.76 -34.75 -17.13
N LEU A 10 -4.08 -35.86 -17.47
CA LEU A 10 -2.89 -35.86 -18.33
C LEU A 10 -3.21 -35.43 -19.77
N TYR A 11 -4.40 -35.79 -20.30
CA TYR A 11 -4.82 -35.34 -21.64
C TYR A 11 -5.11 -33.84 -21.69
N CYS A 12 -5.72 -33.28 -20.63
CA CYS A 12 -5.94 -31.84 -20.57
C CYS A 12 -4.66 -31.02 -20.47
N ILE A 13 -3.65 -31.53 -19.75
CA ILE A 13 -2.34 -30.87 -19.64
C ILE A 13 -1.56 -30.94 -20.97
N GLY A 14 -1.63 -32.07 -21.68
CA GLY A 14 -0.99 -32.24 -22.99
C GLY A 14 -1.60 -31.40 -24.09
N ALA A 15 -2.92 -31.20 -24.08
CA ALA A 15 -3.63 -30.39 -25.09
C ALA A 15 -3.36 -28.90 -24.96
N VAL A 16 -3.14 -28.41 -23.73
CA VAL A 16 -2.81 -26.99 -23.50
C VAL A 16 -1.36 -26.66 -23.91
N ALA A 17 -0.43 -27.64 -23.80
CA ALA A 17 0.97 -27.42 -24.18
C ALA A 17 1.20 -27.32 -25.70
N LEU A 18 0.29 -27.86 -26.52
CA LEU A 18 0.40 -27.82 -28.00
C LEU A 18 -0.29 -26.60 -28.65
N ALA A 19 -1.04 -25.83 -27.89
CA ALA A 19 -1.75 -24.66 -28.37
C ALA A 19 -1.02 -23.33 -28.15
N ILE A 20 0.15 -23.35 -27.52
CA ILE A 20 1.00 -22.16 -27.40
C ILE A 20 1.70 -21.98 -28.75
N SER A 21 1.07 -21.19 -29.61
CA SER A 21 1.64 -20.82 -30.92
C SER A 21 3.02 -20.20 -30.73
N PRO A 22 4.03 -20.55 -31.55
CA PRO A 22 5.36 -19.92 -31.52
C PRO A 22 5.29 -18.39 -31.71
N PHE A 23 4.16 -17.89 -32.18
CA PHE A 23 3.90 -16.44 -32.33
C PHE A 23 3.82 -15.71 -30.99
N LEU A 24 3.27 -16.33 -29.93
CA LEU A 24 3.22 -15.76 -28.57
C LEU A 24 4.60 -15.72 -27.89
N LEU A 25 5.49 -16.64 -28.23
CA LEU A 25 6.86 -16.65 -27.71
C LEU A 25 7.74 -15.54 -28.29
N THR A 26 7.46 -15.09 -29.51
CA THR A 26 8.19 -13.98 -30.12
C THR A 26 7.78 -12.62 -29.56
N GLU A 27 6.51 -12.41 -29.20
CA GLU A 27 6.06 -11.17 -28.59
C GLU A 27 6.55 -11.00 -27.14
N VAL A 28 6.63 -12.09 -26.37
CA VAL A 28 7.17 -12.04 -25.00
C VAL A 28 8.67 -11.74 -24.98
N MET A 29 9.41 -12.14 -26.01
CA MET A 29 10.85 -11.82 -26.11
C MET A 29 11.14 -10.42 -26.67
N GLN A 30 10.21 -9.81 -27.39
CA GLN A 30 10.38 -8.46 -27.93
C GLN A 30 9.94 -7.35 -26.98
N ASN A 31 9.12 -7.66 -25.98
CA ASN A 31 8.68 -6.70 -24.97
C ASN A 31 9.49 -6.82 -23.68
N LYS A 32 10.84 -6.91 -23.79
CA LYS A 32 11.69 -6.49 -22.68
C LYS A 32 11.57 -4.97 -22.58
N PRO A 33 11.00 -4.42 -21.50
CA PRO A 33 11.18 -3.00 -21.22
C PRO A 33 12.70 -2.79 -21.15
N GLY A 34 13.21 -1.98 -22.06
CA GLY A 34 14.61 -1.59 -22.03
C GLY A 34 14.88 -0.99 -20.66
N VAL A 35 15.72 -1.68 -19.88
CA VAL A 35 16.33 -1.11 -18.69
C VAL A 35 17.38 -0.12 -19.19
N THR A 36 16.92 0.99 -19.75
CA THR A 36 17.69 2.20 -19.78
C THR A 36 17.55 2.82 -18.42
N GLY A 37 18.65 2.80 -17.70
CA GLY A 37 18.72 3.25 -16.30
C GLY A 37 18.49 4.76 -16.16
N ASP A 38 17.25 5.14 -16.20
CA ASP A 38 16.73 6.23 -15.41
C ASP A 38 16.02 5.57 -14.23
N LEU A 39 16.74 5.43 -13.14
CA LEU A 39 16.17 5.31 -11.80
C LEU A 39 15.44 6.63 -11.51
N VAL A 40 14.38 6.89 -12.28
CA VAL A 40 13.35 7.81 -11.84
C VAL A 40 12.81 7.16 -10.57
N ALA A 41 13.23 7.70 -9.45
CA ALA A 41 12.63 7.38 -8.17
C ALA A 41 11.11 7.39 -8.37
N PRO A 42 10.40 6.31 -7.97
CA PRO A 42 8.98 6.23 -8.19
C PRO A 42 8.32 7.48 -7.62
N ALA A 43 7.25 7.94 -8.23
CA ALA A 43 6.48 9.12 -7.84
C ALA A 43 6.05 9.17 -6.37
N ALA A 44 6.31 8.11 -5.60
CA ALA A 44 6.21 8.02 -4.15
C ALA A 44 7.05 9.07 -3.42
N ASP A 45 8.21 9.45 -3.96
CA ASP A 45 9.08 10.44 -3.30
C ASP A 45 8.55 11.88 -3.43
N GLN A 46 7.76 12.16 -4.46
CA GLN A 46 7.07 13.44 -4.60
C GLN A 46 5.85 13.58 -3.65
N LYS A 47 5.34 12.49 -3.10
CA LYS A 47 4.21 12.50 -2.17
C LYS A 47 4.62 12.60 -0.71
N ARG A 48 5.86 12.31 -0.38
CA ARG A 48 6.46 12.58 0.92
C ARG A 48 6.95 14.02 0.98
N GLN A 49 6.05 14.95 0.73
CA GLN A 49 6.34 16.35 1.02
C GLN A 49 6.60 16.46 2.52
N SER A 50 7.60 17.20 2.89
CA SER A 50 8.26 17.46 4.18
C SER A 50 7.40 17.54 5.46
N GLY A 51 6.36 16.77 5.59
CA GLY A 51 5.37 16.84 6.65
C GLY A 51 4.58 15.55 6.95
N GLY A 52 4.99 14.37 6.43
CA GLY A 52 4.29 13.13 6.76
C GLY A 52 3.01 12.88 5.94
N TRP A 53 2.23 11.89 6.37
CA TRP A 53 0.94 11.53 5.76
C TRP A 53 -0.15 12.49 6.24
N VAL A 54 -0.93 13.04 5.30
CA VAL A 54 -1.93 14.07 5.61
C VAL A 54 -3.33 13.52 5.30
N TYR A 55 -4.19 13.49 6.29
CA TYR A 55 -5.62 13.24 6.16
C TYR A 55 -6.39 14.54 6.03
N GLY A 56 -7.33 14.61 5.09
CA GLY A 56 -8.07 15.83 4.77
C GLY A 56 -7.36 16.71 3.72
N SER A 57 -7.73 17.96 3.64
CA SER A 57 -7.21 18.88 2.62
C SER A 57 -5.77 19.27 2.88
N ARG A 58 -4.88 19.05 1.91
CA ARG A 58 -3.47 19.50 2.00
C ARG A 58 -3.32 21.02 2.07
N GLY A 59 -4.31 21.76 1.56
CA GLY A 59 -4.37 23.22 1.61
C GLY A 59 -5.13 23.79 2.80
N ALA A 60 -5.46 22.94 3.79
CA ALA A 60 -6.14 23.38 5.00
C ALA A 60 -5.36 24.45 5.75
N ARG A 61 -6.08 25.38 6.34
CA ARG A 61 -5.51 26.50 7.10
C ARG A 61 -4.82 26.05 8.38
N PHE A 62 -5.34 24.98 9.00
CA PHE A 62 -4.84 24.44 10.26
C PHE A 62 -4.44 22.99 10.08
N THR A 63 -3.37 22.58 10.76
CA THR A 63 -2.92 21.21 10.81
C THR A 63 -2.87 20.73 12.26
N ILE A 64 -3.59 19.64 12.53
CA ILE A 64 -3.41 18.89 13.77
C ILE A 64 -2.28 17.90 13.53
N VAL A 65 -1.26 17.95 14.36
CA VAL A 65 -0.16 16.98 14.34
C VAL A 65 -0.39 15.99 15.47
N GLU A 66 -0.61 14.72 15.10
CA GLU A 66 -0.81 13.64 16.06
C GLU A 66 0.45 12.77 16.13
N TYR A 67 0.98 12.62 17.33
CA TYR A 67 2.02 11.66 17.64
C TYR A 67 1.39 10.46 18.34
N ALA A 68 1.31 9.33 17.66
CA ALA A 68 0.57 8.19 18.16
C ALA A 68 1.26 6.85 17.90
N ASP A 69 0.91 5.89 18.75
CA ASP A 69 1.32 4.51 18.69
C ASP A 69 0.13 3.67 18.22
N MET A 70 0.32 2.87 17.17
CA MET A 70 -0.75 2.05 16.58
C MET A 70 -1.22 0.92 17.52
N GLU A 71 -0.36 0.44 18.42
CA GLU A 71 -0.70 -0.55 19.45
C GLU A 71 -1.37 0.08 20.68
N CYS A 72 -1.38 1.41 20.79
CA CYS A 72 -1.97 2.07 21.96
C CYS A 72 -3.52 2.01 21.91
N PRO A 73 -4.18 1.38 22.91
CA PRO A 73 -5.64 1.25 22.92
C PRO A 73 -6.35 2.60 22.96
N TYR A 74 -5.80 3.58 23.66
CA TYR A 74 -6.38 4.93 23.72
C TYR A 74 -6.28 5.66 22.37
N CYS A 75 -5.16 5.49 21.65
CA CYS A 75 -5.01 6.04 20.30
C CYS A 75 -6.02 5.39 19.34
N LYS A 76 -6.18 4.07 19.43
CA LYS A 76 -7.15 3.32 18.64
C LYS A 76 -8.59 3.81 18.84
N ASP A 77 -8.96 4.10 20.09
CA ASP A 77 -10.31 4.56 20.41
C ASP A 77 -10.53 6.05 20.04
N TYR A 78 -9.50 6.87 20.15
CA TYR A 78 -9.56 8.30 19.88
C TYR A 78 -9.47 8.62 18.38
N PHE A 79 -8.63 7.93 17.64
CA PHE A 79 -8.32 8.23 16.24
C PHE A 79 -9.55 8.29 15.32
N PRO A 80 -10.53 7.36 15.35
CA PRO A 80 -11.74 7.45 14.53
C PRO A 80 -12.56 8.72 14.82
N GLN A 81 -12.59 9.17 16.06
CA GLN A 81 -13.31 10.38 16.46
C GLN A 81 -12.61 11.63 15.91
N LEU A 82 -11.28 11.65 15.95
CA LEU A 82 -10.48 12.74 15.40
C LEU A 82 -10.64 12.82 13.87
N LYS A 83 -10.60 11.67 13.17
CA LYS A 83 -10.87 11.62 11.73
C LYS A 83 -12.26 12.15 11.39
N ALA A 84 -13.28 11.68 12.09
CA ALA A 84 -14.65 12.14 11.87
C ALA A 84 -14.84 13.64 12.14
N TRP A 85 -14.07 14.18 13.08
CA TRP A 85 -14.06 15.62 13.32
C TRP A 85 -13.39 16.40 12.19
N VAL A 86 -12.24 15.93 11.69
CA VAL A 86 -11.53 16.52 10.53
C VAL A 86 -12.42 16.49 9.28
N ASP A 87 -13.18 15.43 9.06
CA ASP A 87 -14.11 15.30 7.92
C ASP A 87 -15.19 16.40 7.92
N GLN A 88 -15.51 16.95 9.08
CA GLN A 88 -16.50 18.03 9.24
C GLN A 88 -15.89 19.43 9.17
N HIS A 89 -14.55 19.55 9.09
CA HIS A 89 -13.83 20.81 9.14
C HIS A 89 -12.88 20.96 7.96
N SER A 90 -13.36 21.48 6.84
CA SER A 90 -12.58 21.57 5.59
C SER A 90 -11.32 22.45 5.66
N ASP A 91 -11.22 23.31 6.67
CA ASP A 91 -10.08 24.17 6.95
C ASP A 91 -9.03 23.54 7.89
N VAL A 92 -9.25 22.27 8.26
CA VAL A 92 -8.34 21.49 9.12
C VAL A 92 -7.87 20.22 8.39
N ASN A 93 -6.63 19.85 8.58
CA ASN A 93 -6.12 18.52 8.24
C ASN A 93 -5.42 17.87 9.43
N LEU A 94 -5.20 16.56 9.31
CA LEU A 94 -4.49 15.77 10.31
C LEU A 94 -3.20 15.23 9.70
N GLN A 95 -2.10 15.39 10.41
CA GLN A 95 -0.80 14.84 10.08
C GLN A 95 -0.39 13.81 11.11
N TRP A 96 -0.13 12.58 10.66
CA TRP A 96 0.31 11.49 11.52
C TRP A 96 1.82 11.42 11.65
N HIS A 97 2.29 11.22 12.88
CA HIS A 97 3.67 10.87 13.21
C HIS A 97 3.69 9.63 14.10
N HIS A 98 4.45 8.63 13.70
CA HIS A 98 4.63 7.45 14.52
C HIS A 98 5.41 7.76 15.79
N LEU A 99 4.88 7.27 16.91
CA LEU A 99 5.52 7.34 18.21
C LEU A 99 5.42 5.96 18.91
N PRO A 100 6.15 4.93 18.42
CA PRO A 100 6.16 3.62 19.04
C PRO A 100 6.63 3.71 20.49
N LEU A 101 5.81 3.24 21.43
CA LEU A 101 6.14 3.25 22.83
C LEU A 101 6.91 1.97 23.22
N PRO A 102 7.92 2.05 24.08
CA PRO A 102 8.74 0.87 24.45
C PRO A 102 7.92 -0.31 24.99
N MET A 103 6.79 -0.04 25.66
CA MET A 103 5.94 -1.06 26.22
C MET A 103 5.13 -1.84 25.18
N HIS A 104 5.02 -1.33 23.96
CA HIS A 104 4.29 -1.96 22.87
C HIS A 104 5.23 -2.56 21.80
N GLU A 105 6.54 -2.52 22.05
CA GLU A 105 7.52 -3.10 21.12
C GLU A 105 7.53 -4.65 21.21
N PRO A 106 7.78 -5.36 20.11
CA PRO A 106 8.15 -4.85 18.78
C PRO A 106 6.95 -4.57 17.85
N ALA A 107 5.71 -4.80 18.30
CA ALA A 107 4.51 -4.72 17.47
C ALA A 107 4.32 -3.29 16.95
N ALA A 108 4.41 -2.28 17.81
CA ALA A 108 4.24 -0.88 17.44
C ALA A 108 5.17 -0.42 16.29
N SER A 109 6.44 -0.83 16.33
CA SER A 109 7.38 -0.53 15.24
C SER A 109 7.09 -1.31 13.96
N TYR A 110 6.55 -2.53 14.05
CA TYR A 110 6.14 -3.29 12.88
C TYR A 110 4.95 -2.63 12.19
N GLU A 111 3.92 -2.27 12.92
CA GLU A 111 2.72 -1.64 12.39
C GLU A 111 3.03 -0.27 11.78
N ALA A 112 3.85 0.54 12.45
CA ALA A 112 4.33 1.79 11.89
C ALA A 112 5.00 1.60 10.51
N ARG A 113 5.87 0.59 10.38
CA ARG A 113 6.52 0.26 9.09
C ARG A 113 5.53 -0.24 8.04
N TRP A 114 4.53 -1.03 8.43
CA TRP A 114 3.51 -1.49 7.51
C TRP A 114 2.70 -0.32 6.94
N ALA A 115 2.29 0.62 7.78
CA ALA A 115 1.59 1.82 7.35
C ALA A 115 2.43 2.67 6.39
N GLU A 116 3.72 2.88 6.71
CA GLU A 116 4.66 3.57 5.83
C GLU A 116 4.81 2.87 4.48
N CYS A 117 4.99 1.54 4.45
CA CYS A 117 5.06 0.77 3.22
C CYS A 117 3.78 0.90 2.38
N ALA A 118 2.61 0.81 3.00
CA ALA A 118 1.35 0.98 2.31
C ALA A 118 1.24 2.36 1.66
N GLY A 119 1.62 3.40 2.39
CA GLY A 119 1.64 4.76 1.88
C GLY A 119 2.64 4.98 0.75
N ILE A 120 3.85 4.41 0.85
CA ILE A 120 4.89 4.49 -0.19
C ILE A 120 4.42 3.79 -1.46
N GLU A 121 3.88 2.58 -1.34
CA GLU A 121 3.49 1.76 -2.49
C GLU A 121 2.21 2.25 -3.19
N ARG A 122 1.23 2.72 -2.44
CA ARG A 122 -0.12 3.02 -2.95
C ARG A 122 -0.58 4.45 -2.72
N GLY A 123 0.22 5.26 -2.06
CA GLY A 123 -0.06 6.67 -1.79
C GLY A 123 -0.82 6.93 -0.49
N ASN A 124 -1.11 8.20 -0.27
CA ASN A 124 -1.65 8.73 0.97
C ASN A 124 -2.88 8.00 1.50
N ASP A 125 -3.82 7.64 0.63
CA ASP A 125 -5.07 6.99 1.04
C ASP A 125 -4.86 5.55 1.55
N ALA A 126 -3.77 4.91 1.16
CA ALA A 126 -3.44 3.57 1.63
C ALA A 126 -2.73 3.57 3.00
N PHE A 127 -2.18 4.70 3.40
CA PHE A 127 -1.65 4.89 4.74
C PHE A 127 -2.77 4.98 5.78
N TRP A 128 -3.89 5.67 5.44
CA TRP A 128 -5.02 5.95 6.31
C TRP A 128 -6.10 4.87 6.32
#